data_e49494694c62fa128677a4a34b692604
#
_entry.id   e49494694c62fa128677a4a34b692604
#
_cell.length_a   1.000
_cell.length_b   1.000
_cell.length_c   1.000
_cell.angle_alpha   90.00
_cell.angle_beta   90.00
_cell.angle_gamma   90.00
#
_symmetry.space_group_name_H-M   'P 1'
#
loop_
_entity.id
_entity.type
_entity.pdbx_description
1 polymer ?
#
loop_
_entity_poly.entity_id
_entity_poly.type
_entity_poly.pdbx_seq_one_letter_code
_entity_poly.pdbx_strand_id
1 'polypeptide(L)'
;DNCCDPADYLDIVDQSGAAVNVGMLAGHTYFRRSAGVMDRYSPATAAQCELINAGIDRALMRGCLGVSYGMRYSPGTNREEIIAAARPCCGSGKMIAAHIRSDAQEVFAAGREILDVGVELGIPVQLSHIGSMAGFGQMESFLRMIDRYRMNGLDVSCDCYPYDAF
;
A
#
# COMPACT_ATOMS: atom_id res chain seq x y z
N ASP A 1 8.15 6.97 -19.49
CA ASP A 1 8.02 6.28 -18.19
C ASP A 1 8.00 4.78 -18.44
N ASN A 2 9.05 4.08 -17.97
CA ASN A 2 9.18 2.62 -18.11
C ASN A 2 8.40 1.88 -17.01
N CYS A 3 7.18 2.30 -16.72
CA CYS A 3 6.32 1.59 -15.77
C CYS A 3 5.62 0.45 -16.50
N CYS A 4 5.93 -0.77 -16.12
CA CYS A 4 5.28 -1.99 -16.58
C CYS A 4 4.06 -2.28 -15.71
N ASP A 5 3.01 -2.86 -16.32
CA ASP A 5 1.91 -3.42 -15.54
C ASP A 5 2.47 -4.51 -14.59
N PRO A 6 2.05 -4.56 -13.32
CA PRO A 6 2.54 -5.57 -12.38
C PRO A 6 2.37 -7.01 -12.86
N ALA A 7 1.30 -7.30 -13.60
CA ALA A 7 1.06 -8.62 -14.17
C ALA A 7 2.07 -8.95 -15.28
N ASP A 8 2.33 -8.00 -16.19
CA ASP A 8 3.32 -8.18 -17.26
C ASP A 8 4.73 -8.34 -16.68
N TYR A 9 5.04 -7.64 -15.57
CA TYR A 9 6.32 -7.82 -14.89
C TYR A 9 6.50 -9.26 -14.37
N LEU A 10 5.46 -9.84 -13.76
CA LEU A 10 5.51 -11.24 -13.29
C LEU A 10 5.73 -12.21 -14.47
N ASP A 11 5.08 -11.99 -15.62
CA ASP A 11 5.28 -12.79 -16.82
C ASP A 11 6.74 -12.70 -17.34
N ILE A 12 7.34 -11.50 -17.27
CA ILE A 12 8.76 -11.31 -17.66
C ILE A 12 9.68 -12.08 -16.71
N VAL A 13 9.42 -12.02 -15.40
CA VAL A 13 10.21 -12.76 -14.39
C VAL A 13 10.11 -14.26 -14.62
N ASP A 14 8.91 -14.79 -14.88
CA ASP A 14 8.69 -16.21 -15.15
C ASP A 14 9.41 -16.68 -16.42
N GLN A 15 9.42 -15.85 -17.47
CA GLN A 15 10.09 -16.16 -18.73
C GLN A 15 11.63 -16.06 -18.63
N SER A 16 12.12 -15.11 -17.85
CA SER A 16 13.56 -14.85 -17.74
C SER A 16 14.25 -15.75 -16.72
N GLY A 17 13.49 -16.30 -15.79
CA GLY A 17 13.99 -16.97 -14.60
C GLY A 17 14.59 -16.00 -13.59
N ALA A 18 14.45 -16.32 -12.33
CA ALA A 18 15.03 -15.55 -11.24
C ALA A 18 15.82 -16.47 -10.30
N ALA A 19 16.93 -15.97 -9.75
CA ALA A 19 17.75 -16.72 -8.80
C ALA A 19 17.12 -16.80 -7.40
N VAL A 20 16.07 -15.99 -7.15
CA VAL A 20 15.33 -15.89 -5.89
C VAL A 20 13.82 -15.85 -6.18
N ASN A 21 13.01 -16.13 -5.16
CA ASN A 21 11.58 -15.94 -5.27
C ASN A 21 11.25 -14.45 -5.45
N VAL A 22 10.37 -14.13 -6.37
CA VAL A 22 9.91 -12.77 -6.67
C VAL A 22 8.42 -12.68 -6.41
N GLY A 23 8.01 -11.67 -5.65
CA GLY A 23 6.61 -11.31 -5.43
C GLY A 23 6.38 -9.85 -5.78
N MET A 24 5.19 -9.51 -6.24
CA MET A 24 4.82 -8.17 -6.65
C MET A 24 3.58 -7.70 -5.91
N LEU A 25 3.52 -6.42 -5.61
CA LEU A 25 2.31 -5.75 -5.14
C LEU A 25 1.72 -4.89 -6.27
N ALA A 26 0.40 -4.86 -6.38
CA ALA A 26 -0.31 -3.99 -7.29
C ALA A 26 -0.19 -2.52 -6.81
N GLY A 27 0.60 -1.73 -7.50
CA GLY A 27 0.87 -0.34 -7.14
C GLY A 27 -0.32 0.56 -7.42
N HIS A 28 -1.05 1.01 -6.39
CA HIS A 28 -2.22 1.86 -6.52
C HIS A 28 -1.94 3.15 -7.32
N THR A 29 -0.82 3.83 -7.05
CA THR A 29 -0.42 5.05 -7.78
C THR A 29 -0.19 4.80 -9.27
N TYR A 30 0.30 3.61 -9.64
CA TYR A 30 0.41 3.21 -11.04
C TYR A 30 -0.98 3.17 -11.71
N PHE A 31 -1.96 2.50 -11.10
CA PHE A 31 -3.31 2.39 -11.64
C PHE A 31 -4.05 3.73 -11.65
N ARG A 32 -3.81 4.62 -10.67
CA ARG A 32 -4.31 6.01 -10.72
C ARG A 32 -3.85 6.73 -11.98
N ARG A 33 -2.55 6.67 -12.27
CA ARG A 33 -1.99 7.32 -13.46
C ARG A 33 -2.51 6.69 -14.74
N SER A 34 -2.63 5.37 -14.79
CA SER A 34 -3.20 4.64 -15.93
C SER A 34 -4.68 4.99 -16.17
N ALA A 35 -5.42 5.30 -15.12
CA ALA A 35 -6.81 5.78 -15.19
C ALA A 35 -6.93 7.29 -15.50
N GLY A 36 -5.80 7.98 -15.76
CA GLY A 36 -5.78 9.40 -16.12
C GLY A 36 -5.86 10.36 -14.93
N VAL A 37 -5.62 9.92 -13.70
CA VAL A 37 -5.49 10.83 -12.53
C VAL A 37 -4.08 11.39 -12.52
N MET A 38 -3.86 12.47 -13.26
CA MET A 38 -2.53 13.08 -13.44
C MET A 38 -2.16 14.05 -12.32
N ASP A 39 -3.15 14.72 -11.74
CA ASP A 39 -2.95 15.58 -10.57
C ASP A 39 -2.94 14.73 -9.29
N ARG A 40 -1.79 14.69 -8.64
CA ARG A 40 -1.58 13.92 -7.41
C ARG A 40 -2.41 14.41 -6.21
N TYR A 41 -2.88 15.65 -6.24
CA TYR A 41 -3.66 16.28 -5.17
C TYR A 41 -5.17 16.15 -5.36
N SER A 42 -5.63 15.76 -6.54
CA SER A 42 -7.04 15.58 -6.83
C SER A 42 -7.51 14.17 -6.47
N PRO A 43 -8.72 14.00 -5.91
CA PRO A 43 -9.33 12.67 -5.79
C PRO A 43 -9.65 12.11 -7.18
N ALA A 44 -9.70 10.80 -7.30
CA ALA A 44 -10.19 10.14 -8.50
C ALA A 44 -11.71 10.31 -8.62
N THR A 45 -12.18 10.52 -9.85
CA THR A 45 -13.62 10.47 -10.15
C THR A 45 -14.15 9.05 -10.05
N ALA A 46 -15.48 8.86 -9.96
CA ALA A 46 -16.08 7.53 -9.91
C ALA A 46 -15.66 6.63 -11.09
N ALA A 47 -15.66 7.17 -12.31
CA ALA A 47 -15.21 6.43 -13.49
C ALA A 47 -13.70 6.06 -13.42
N GLN A 48 -12.87 6.94 -12.89
CA GLN A 48 -11.46 6.65 -12.68
C GLN A 48 -11.26 5.58 -11.58
N CYS A 49 -12.03 5.62 -10.50
CA CYS A 49 -12.01 4.58 -9.46
C CYS A 49 -12.39 3.21 -10.03
N GLU A 50 -13.38 3.12 -10.92
CA GLU A 50 -13.72 1.86 -11.61
C GLU A 50 -12.54 1.30 -12.41
N LEU A 51 -11.83 2.17 -13.15
CA LEU A 51 -10.64 1.76 -13.92
C LEU A 51 -9.49 1.32 -13.01
N ILE A 52 -9.25 2.04 -11.91
CA ILE A 52 -8.23 1.71 -10.91
C ILE A 52 -8.52 0.34 -10.31
N ASN A 53 -9.76 0.12 -9.85
CA ASN A 53 -10.17 -1.12 -9.20
C ASN A 53 -10.08 -2.31 -10.18
N ALA A 54 -10.55 -2.14 -11.41
CA ALA A 54 -10.44 -3.18 -12.44
C ALA A 54 -8.98 -3.54 -12.77
N GLY A 55 -8.08 -2.55 -12.77
CA GLY A 55 -6.65 -2.79 -12.95
C GLY A 55 -6.04 -3.57 -11.79
N ILE A 56 -6.35 -3.19 -10.57
CA ILE A 56 -5.88 -3.86 -9.35
C ILE A 56 -6.42 -5.30 -9.30
N ASP A 57 -7.71 -5.52 -9.57
CA ASP A 57 -8.31 -6.86 -9.60
C ASP A 57 -7.57 -7.78 -10.57
N ARG A 58 -7.30 -7.31 -11.78
CA ARG A 58 -6.52 -8.07 -12.77
C ARG A 58 -5.13 -8.43 -12.24
N ALA A 59 -4.42 -7.47 -11.64
CA ALA A 59 -3.09 -7.70 -11.08
C ALA A 59 -3.11 -8.74 -9.95
N LEU A 60 -4.11 -8.67 -9.06
CA LEU A 60 -4.29 -9.62 -7.98
C LEU A 60 -4.63 -11.03 -8.48
N MET A 61 -5.46 -11.14 -9.53
CA MET A 61 -5.77 -12.43 -10.18
C MET A 61 -4.55 -13.02 -10.90
N ARG A 62 -3.64 -12.19 -11.38
CA ARG A 62 -2.39 -12.60 -12.05
C ARG A 62 -1.25 -12.93 -11.08
N GLY A 63 -1.47 -12.89 -9.77
CA GLY A 63 -0.51 -13.36 -8.77
C GLY A 63 0.10 -12.27 -7.88
N CYS A 64 -0.27 -10.99 -8.04
CA CYS A 64 0.14 -9.98 -7.07
C CYS A 64 -0.30 -10.34 -5.65
N LEU A 65 0.58 -10.11 -4.68
CA LEU A 65 0.42 -10.51 -3.28
C LEU A 65 -0.46 -9.55 -2.47
N GLY A 66 -0.83 -8.42 -3.05
CA GLY A 66 -1.63 -7.40 -2.39
C GLY A 66 -1.56 -6.07 -3.11
N VAL A 67 -2.01 -5.01 -2.45
CA VAL A 67 -2.02 -3.63 -2.99
C VAL A 67 -1.00 -2.77 -2.24
N SER A 68 -0.23 -1.98 -2.97
CA SER A 68 0.74 -1.03 -2.43
C SER A 68 0.27 0.41 -2.61
N TYR A 69 0.24 1.16 -1.51
CA TYR A 69 -0.15 2.57 -1.48
C TYR A 69 1.05 3.47 -1.23
N GLY A 70 1.27 4.44 -2.10
CA GLY A 70 2.22 5.53 -1.89
C GLY A 70 1.48 6.82 -1.52
N MET A 71 0.95 6.90 -0.30
CA MET A 71 0.02 7.97 0.11
C MET A 71 0.65 9.36 0.07
N ARG A 72 1.94 9.48 0.38
CA ARG A 72 2.68 10.75 0.27
C ARG A 72 2.82 11.22 -1.17
N TYR A 73 2.89 10.28 -2.12
CA TYR A 73 3.03 10.58 -3.55
C TYR A 73 1.69 10.85 -4.23
N SER A 74 0.58 10.42 -3.61
CA SER A 74 -0.79 10.60 -4.09
C SER A 74 -1.68 11.16 -2.97
N PRO A 75 -1.40 12.36 -2.46
CA PRO A 75 -2.12 12.92 -1.31
C PRO A 75 -3.62 13.14 -1.57
N GLY A 76 -4.05 13.24 -2.83
CA GLY A 76 -5.46 13.31 -3.21
C GLY A 76 -6.25 12.00 -3.09
N THR A 77 -5.58 10.87 -2.83
CA THR A 77 -6.28 9.60 -2.57
C THR A 77 -7.09 9.71 -1.29
N ASN A 78 -8.40 9.57 -1.38
CA ASN A 78 -9.30 9.59 -0.23
C ASN A 78 -9.51 8.19 0.35
N ARG A 79 -10.20 8.11 1.51
CA ARG A 79 -10.42 6.85 2.22
C ARG A 79 -11.26 5.87 1.42
N GLU A 80 -12.28 6.36 0.73
CA GLU A 80 -13.19 5.54 -0.09
C GLU A 80 -12.43 4.85 -1.22
N GLU A 81 -11.51 5.57 -1.86
CA GLU A 81 -10.65 5.04 -2.91
C GLU A 81 -9.69 3.97 -2.37
N ILE A 82 -9.10 4.18 -1.17
CA ILE A 82 -8.24 3.20 -0.51
C ILE A 82 -9.02 1.91 -0.24
N ILE A 83 -10.21 2.03 0.39
CA ILE A 83 -11.08 0.90 0.73
C ILE A 83 -11.50 0.13 -0.53
N ALA A 84 -11.95 0.84 -1.57
CA ALA A 84 -12.41 0.22 -2.80
C ALA A 84 -11.29 -0.60 -3.46
N ALA A 85 -10.08 -0.05 -3.54
CA ALA A 85 -8.92 -0.71 -4.11
C ALA A 85 -8.38 -1.87 -3.24
N ALA A 86 -8.55 -1.81 -1.92
CA ALA A 86 -8.14 -2.88 -1.00
C ALA A 86 -9.15 -4.03 -0.89
N ARG A 87 -10.42 -3.78 -1.18
CA ARG A 87 -11.52 -4.74 -1.00
C ARG A 87 -11.29 -6.13 -1.60
N PRO A 88 -10.66 -6.29 -2.78
CA PRO A 88 -10.36 -7.60 -3.35
C PRO A 88 -9.37 -8.44 -2.52
N CYS A 89 -8.65 -7.83 -1.57
CA CYS A 89 -7.78 -8.55 -0.66
C CYS A 89 -8.55 -9.28 0.46
N CYS A 90 -9.83 -8.94 0.70
CA CYS A 90 -10.63 -9.56 1.74
C CYS A 90 -10.76 -11.07 1.53
N GLY A 91 -10.43 -11.87 2.57
CA GLY A 91 -10.58 -13.33 2.56
C GLY A 91 -9.67 -14.06 1.56
N SER A 92 -8.78 -13.37 0.87
CA SER A 92 -7.89 -13.93 -0.16
C SER A 92 -6.48 -14.27 0.34
N GLY A 93 -6.15 -13.96 1.58
CA GLY A 93 -4.79 -14.04 2.13
C GLY A 93 -3.84 -12.97 1.61
N LYS A 94 -4.34 -12.01 0.85
CA LYS A 94 -3.57 -10.87 0.31
C LYS A 94 -3.56 -9.71 1.29
N MET A 95 -2.59 -8.82 1.15
CA MET A 95 -2.32 -7.73 2.10
C MET A 95 -2.40 -6.35 1.45
N ILE A 96 -2.40 -5.32 2.27
CA ILE A 96 -2.07 -3.96 1.85
C ILE A 96 -0.72 -3.53 2.45
N ALA A 97 0.08 -2.84 1.66
CA ALA A 97 1.32 -2.22 2.11
C ALA A 97 1.25 -0.72 1.87
N ALA A 98 1.80 0.09 2.77
CA ALA A 98 1.72 1.54 2.62
C ALA A 98 3.00 2.27 3.01
N HIS A 99 3.47 3.11 2.10
CA HIS A 99 4.17 4.33 2.45
C HIS A 99 3.10 5.32 2.94
N ILE A 100 3.02 5.54 4.24
CA ILE A 100 1.97 6.33 4.88
C ILE A 100 1.98 7.80 4.42
N ARG A 101 0.87 8.50 4.62
CA ARG A 101 0.60 9.82 4.05
C ARG A 101 1.58 10.89 4.54
N SER A 102 1.98 10.82 5.80
CA SER A 102 2.78 11.86 6.45
C SER A 102 3.74 11.26 7.45
N ASP A 103 4.82 11.96 7.66
CA ASP A 103 5.86 11.71 8.67
C ASP A 103 5.75 12.69 9.85
N ALA A 104 6.73 12.66 10.75
CA ALA A 104 6.89 13.61 11.83
C ALA A 104 5.61 13.85 12.65
N GLN A 105 5.06 15.06 12.66
CA GLN A 105 3.94 15.44 13.53
C GLN A 105 2.65 14.64 13.22
N GLU A 106 2.40 14.31 11.96
CA GLU A 106 1.19 13.64 11.50
C GLU A 106 1.35 12.11 11.39
N VAL A 107 2.50 11.56 11.75
CA VAL A 107 2.81 10.12 11.58
C VAL A 107 1.77 9.19 12.21
N PHE A 108 1.26 9.55 13.41
CA PHE A 108 0.26 8.74 14.10
C PHE A 108 -1.10 8.73 13.40
N ALA A 109 -1.52 9.87 12.86
CA ALA A 109 -2.75 9.97 12.08
C ALA A 109 -2.62 9.19 10.77
N ALA A 110 -1.49 9.35 10.08
CA ALA A 110 -1.18 8.66 8.84
C ALA A 110 -1.07 7.14 9.01
N GLY A 111 -0.48 6.68 10.11
CA GLY A 111 -0.44 5.25 10.45
C GLY A 111 -1.82 4.68 10.72
N ARG A 112 -2.62 5.37 11.55
CA ARG A 112 -4.01 4.95 11.83
C ARG A 112 -4.88 4.89 10.58
N GLU A 113 -4.74 5.82 9.65
CA GLU A 113 -5.50 5.83 8.40
C GLU A 113 -5.48 4.47 7.69
N ILE A 114 -4.31 3.85 7.58
CA ILE A 114 -4.13 2.57 6.91
C ILE A 114 -4.47 1.39 7.83
N LEU A 115 -4.10 1.45 9.10
CA LEU A 115 -4.41 0.40 10.08
C LEU A 115 -5.93 0.24 10.25
N ASP A 116 -6.69 1.35 10.28
CA ASP A 116 -8.14 1.32 10.38
C ASP A 116 -8.80 0.71 9.13
N VAL A 117 -8.23 0.88 7.95
CA VAL A 117 -8.67 0.17 6.74
C VAL A 117 -8.43 -1.33 6.88
N GLY A 118 -7.27 -1.74 7.41
CA GLY A 118 -6.99 -3.15 7.70
C GLY A 118 -7.98 -3.77 8.67
N VAL A 119 -8.33 -3.05 9.74
CA VAL A 119 -9.36 -3.48 10.70
C VAL A 119 -10.74 -3.60 10.05
N GLU A 120 -11.16 -2.58 9.29
CA GLU A 120 -12.48 -2.54 8.65
C GLU A 120 -12.67 -3.69 7.65
N LEU A 121 -11.62 -4.01 6.91
CA LEU A 121 -11.68 -5.03 5.86
C LEU A 121 -11.22 -6.42 6.32
N GLY A 122 -10.65 -6.54 7.51
CA GLY A 122 -10.08 -7.80 8.01
C GLY A 122 -8.91 -8.31 7.16
N ILE A 123 -8.04 -7.42 6.69
CA ILE A 123 -6.90 -7.75 5.84
C ILE A 123 -5.57 -7.40 6.50
N PRO A 124 -4.50 -8.18 6.24
CA PRO A 124 -3.16 -7.89 6.75
C PRO A 124 -2.63 -6.55 6.25
N VAL A 125 -1.88 -5.85 7.10
CA VAL A 125 -1.28 -4.55 6.81
C VAL A 125 0.23 -4.57 6.99
N GLN A 126 0.96 -4.03 6.02
CA GLN A 126 2.39 -3.74 6.12
C GLN A 126 2.60 -2.23 6.12
N LEU A 127 3.20 -1.69 7.18
CA LEU A 127 3.67 -0.31 7.22
C LEU A 127 5.13 -0.27 6.77
N SER A 128 5.38 0.34 5.61
CA SER A 128 6.69 0.34 4.98
C SER A 128 7.63 1.37 5.63
N HIS A 129 8.91 0.99 5.75
CA HIS A 129 10.06 1.83 6.15
C HIS A 129 9.75 2.83 7.29
N ILE A 130 9.13 2.34 8.36
CA ILE A 130 8.71 3.19 9.49
C ILE A 130 9.89 3.94 10.15
N GLY A 131 11.13 3.48 9.94
CA GLY A 131 12.34 4.13 10.42
C GLY A 131 12.49 5.57 9.93
N SER A 132 12.10 5.84 8.69
CA SER A 132 12.08 7.20 8.12
C SER A 132 10.81 7.99 8.44
N MET A 133 9.71 7.31 8.77
CA MET A 133 8.43 7.97 8.99
C MET A 133 8.24 8.40 10.45
N ALA A 134 8.54 7.53 11.41
CA ALA A 134 8.41 7.76 12.84
C ALA A 134 9.74 8.16 13.52
N GLY A 135 10.54 8.94 12.82
CA GLY A 135 11.78 9.52 13.35
C GLY A 135 11.51 10.49 14.52
N PHE A 136 12.48 11.30 14.86
CA PHE A 136 12.34 12.39 15.84
C PHE A 136 11.88 11.93 17.25
N GLY A 137 12.29 10.74 17.69
CA GLY A 137 11.96 10.20 19.02
C GLY A 137 10.54 9.62 19.13
N GLN A 138 9.82 9.45 18.03
CA GLN A 138 8.44 8.96 18.02
C GLN A 138 8.34 7.42 17.89
N MET A 139 9.42 6.74 17.52
CA MET A 139 9.44 5.33 17.16
C MET A 139 8.81 4.44 18.23
N GLU A 140 9.21 4.59 19.49
CA GLU A 140 8.68 3.77 20.58
C GLU A 140 7.15 3.90 20.70
N SER A 141 6.64 5.13 20.64
CA SER A 141 5.20 5.39 20.70
C SER A 141 4.45 4.87 19.47
N PHE A 142 5.09 4.93 18.30
CA PHE A 142 4.54 4.41 17.06
C PHE A 142 4.46 2.88 17.08
N LEU A 143 5.50 2.21 17.54
CA LEU A 143 5.51 0.75 17.73
C LEU A 143 4.45 0.30 18.75
N ARG A 144 4.29 1.03 19.87
CA ARG A 144 3.21 0.76 20.83
C ARG A 144 1.81 0.93 20.21
N MET A 145 1.64 1.83 19.26
CA MET A 145 0.39 1.95 18.50
C MET A 145 0.16 0.68 17.66
N ILE A 146 1.17 0.22 16.91
CA ILE A 146 1.10 -1.03 16.12
C ILE A 146 0.76 -2.21 17.03
N ASP A 147 1.41 -2.35 18.18
CA ASP A 147 1.15 -3.44 19.13
C ASP A 147 -0.30 -3.45 19.63
N ARG A 148 -0.92 -2.29 19.84
CA ARG A 148 -2.34 -2.23 20.19
C ARG A 148 -3.24 -2.78 19.09
N TYR A 149 -2.96 -2.49 17.81
CA TYR A 149 -3.69 -3.07 16.69
C TYR A 149 -3.51 -4.59 16.63
N ARG A 150 -2.29 -5.10 16.86
CA ARG A 150 -2.01 -6.53 16.97
C ARG A 150 -2.78 -7.20 18.11
N MET A 151 -2.78 -6.61 19.30
CA MET A 151 -3.53 -7.13 20.45
C MET A 151 -5.05 -7.17 20.19
N ASN A 152 -5.54 -6.28 19.32
CA ASN A 152 -6.95 -6.26 18.89
C ASN A 152 -7.23 -7.14 17.67
N GLY A 153 -6.27 -7.98 17.26
CA GLY A 153 -6.47 -9.00 16.23
C GLY A 153 -6.12 -8.60 14.80
N LEU A 154 -5.58 -7.40 14.56
CA LEU A 154 -5.10 -7.04 13.24
C LEU A 154 -3.75 -7.72 12.98
N ASP A 155 -3.63 -8.44 11.86
CA ASP A 155 -2.34 -8.89 11.36
C ASP A 155 -1.62 -7.69 10.74
N VAL A 156 -0.67 -7.12 11.49
CA VAL A 156 0.12 -5.97 11.05
C VAL A 156 1.61 -6.20 11.26
N SER A 157 2.36 -5.89 10.23
CA SER A 157 3.83 -5.89 10.22
C SER A 157 4.37 -4.53 9.76
N CYS A 158 5.65 -4.31 10.00
CA CYS A 158 6.36 -3.12 9.55
C CYS A 158 7.80 -3.48 9.19
N ASP A 159 8.41 -2.66 8.38
CA ASP A 159 9.81 -2.78 8.01
C ASP A 159 10.60 -1.48 8.24
N CYS A 160 11.90 -1.61 8.25
CA CYS A 160 12.84 -0.50 8.19
C CYS A 160 14.05 -0.92 7.35
N TYR A 161 14.71 0.03 6.73
CA TYR A 161 15.98 -0.22 6.06
C TYR A 161 17.16 0.01 7.03
N PRO A 162 18.31 -0.64 6.79
CA PRO A 162 19.46 -0.60 7.71
C PRO A 162 20.38 0.61 7.46
N TYR A 163 19.86 1.69 6.87
CA TYR A 163 20.63 2.89 6.55
C TYR A 163 20.32 4.00 7.54
N ASP A 164 21.30 4.87 7.77
CA ASP A 164 21.22 6.04 8.66
C ASP A 164 20.87 7.34 7.92
N ALA A 165 20.67 7.27 6.60
CA ALA A 165 20.28 8.37 5.73
C ALA A 165 19.28 7.92 4.65
N PHE A 166 18.54 8.86 4.09
CA PHE A 166 17.55 8.68 3.03
C PHE A 166 17.49 9.92 2.11
#